data_30b6cba5902e1a1006a1a740c50343c5
#
_entry.id   30b6cba5902e1a1006a1a740c50343c5
#
_cell.length_a   1.000
_cell.length_b   1.000
_cell.length_c   1.000
_cell.angle_alpha   90.00
_cell.angle_beta   90.00
_cell.angle_gamma   90.00
#
_symmetry.space_group_name_H-M   'P 1'
#
loop_
_entity.id
_entity.type
_entity.pdbx_description
1 polymer ?
#
loop_
_entity_poly.entity_id
_entity_poly.type
_entity_poly.pdbx_seq_one_letter_code
_entity_poly.pdbx_strand_id
1 'polypeptide(L)'
;MHTDPALIMQALESGAHGYLLKDTTATELEQALEALRNNERYLSPAIAHTVITQALTRNQKHQPEPADSHNLTARQLEILRLIVRGKSTREIANGLGLSVKTVETHRSQIMKRLQIYDVAGLVLFAVREQIISLDD
;
A
#
# COMPACT_ATOMS: atom_id res chain seq x y z
N MET A 1 -10.27 -21.01 -2.31
CA MET A 1 -9.69 -19.83 -1.69
C MET A 1 -10.12 -18.60 -2.47
N HIS A 2 -10.71 -17.66 -1.79
CA HIS A 2 -11.31 -16.52 -2.48
C HIS A 2 -10.55 -15.25 -2.17
N THR A 3 -9.83 -14.76 -3.17
CA THR A 3 -9.22 -13.45 -3.13
C THR A 3 -10.01 -12.53 -4.06
N ASP A 4 -11.31 -12.40 -3.78
CA ASP A 4 -12.14 -11.51 -4.58
C ASP A 4 -11.76 -10.06 -4.22
N PRO A 5 -11.18 -9.31 -5.16
CA PRO A 5 -10.76 -7.93 -4.88
C PRO A 5 -11.89 -7.04 -4.39
N ALA A 6 -13.11 -7.25 -4.91
CA ALA A 6 -14.25 -6.44 -4.50
C ALA A 6 -14.58 -6.66 -3.03
N LEU A 7 -14.53 -7.92 -2.57
CA LEU A 7 -14.78 -8.23 -1.17
C LEU A 7 -13.70 -7.69 -0.26
N ILE A 8 -12.44 -7.75 -0.71
CA ILE A 8 -11.32 -7.22 0.06
C ILE A 8 -11.46 -5.72 0.23
N MET A 9 -11.75 -5.00 -0.86
CA MET A 9 -11.94 -3.55 -0.79
C MET A 9 -13.12 -3.18 0.08
N GLN A 10 -14.21 -3.92 -0.03
CA GLN A 10 -15.39 -3.68 0.80
C GLN A 10 -15.06 -3.88 2.28
N ALA A 11 -14.33 -4.93 2.61
CA ALA A 11 -13.92 -5.20 3.98
C ALA A 11 -13.06 -4.07 4.54
N LEU A 12 -12.09 -3.59 3.76
CA LEU A 12 -11.21 -2.51 4.20
C LEU A 12 -11.97 -1.21 4.37
N GLU A 13 -12.88 -0.89 3.46
CA GLU A 13 -13.70 0.32 3.55
C GLU A 13 -14.66 0.27 4.72
N SER A 14 -15.07 -0.94 5.13
CA SER A 14 -15.93 -1.14 6.29
C SER A 14 -15.19 -1.06 7.62
N GLY A 15 -13.87 -0.89 7.58
CA GLY A 15 -13.07 -0.77 8.79
C GLY A 15 -12.42 -2.05 9.26
N ALA A 16 -12.34 -3.08 8.41
CA ALA A 16 -11.63 -4.30 8.77
C ALA A 16 -10.17 -3.98 9.11
N HIS A 17 -9.67 -4.60 10.18
CA HIS A 17 -8.32 -4.33 10.67
C HIS A 17 -7.23 -5.17 10.01
N GLY A 18 -7.61 -6.18 9.24
CA GLY A 18 -6.62 -6.97 8.54
C GLY A 18 -7.28 -7.96 7.60
N TYR A 19 -6.52 -8.40 6.63
CA TYR A 19 -6.96 -9.42 5.67
C TYR A 19 -5.75 -10.26 5.30
N LEU A 20 -5.82 -11.55 5.59
CA LEU A 20 -4.72 -12.49 5.36
C LEU A 20 -5.20 -13.65 4.52
N LEU A 21 -4.32 -14.16 3.67
CA LEU A 21 -4.57 -15.38 2.93
C LEU A 21 -4.38 -16.59 3.84
N LYS A 22 -5.03 -17.68 3.48
CA LYS A 22 -4.95 -18.93 4.23
C LYS A 22 -3.53 -19.49 4.32
N ASP A 23 -2.71 -19.19 3.29
CA ASP A 23 -1.32 -19.65 3.20
C ASP A 23 -0.32 -18.62 3.71
N THR A 24 -0.76 -17.77 4.63
CA THR A 24 0.07 -16.72 5.19
C THR A 24 1.30 -17.32 5.88
N THR A 25 2.48 -16.76 5.56
CA THR A 25 3.72 -17.17 6.20
C THR A 25 3.78 -16.70 7.64
N ALA A 26 4.66 -17.31 8.44
CA ALA A 26 4.88 -16.88 9.82
C ALA A 26 5.34 -15.43 9.88
N THR A 27 6.18 -15.00 8.93
CA THR A 27 6.66 -13.62 8.87
C THR A 27 5.51 -12.64 8.61
N GLU A 28 4.63 -12.99 7.68
CA GLU A 28 3.47 -12.14 7.40
C GLU A 28 2.53 -12.07 8.58
N LEU A 29 2.35 -13.20 9.29
CA LEU A 29 1.52 -13.22 10.49
C LEU A 29 2.08 -12.31 11.56
N GLU A 30 3.41 -12.34 11.76
CA GLU A 30 4.05 -11.44 12.71
C GLU A 30 3.85 -9.98 12.35
N GLN A 31 3.97 -9.65 11.06
CA GLN A 31 3.74 -8.30 10.58
C GLN A 31 2.29 -7.87 10.82
N ALA A 32 1.35 -8.77 10.58
CA ALA A 32 -0.07 -8.49 10.81
C ALA A 32 -0.35 -8.22 12.28
N LEU A 33 0.22 -9.05 13.17
CA LEU A 33 0.04 -8.88 14.60
C LEU A 33 0.65 -7.57 15.09
N GLU A 34 1.81 -7.21 14.56
CA GLU A 34 2.45 -5.94 14.89
C GLU A 34 1.60 -4.76 14.47
N ALA A 35 1.03 -4.82 13.25
CA ALA A 35 0.16 -3.76 12.76
C ALA A 35 -1.09 -3.63 13.64
N LEU A 36 -1.71 -4.75 14.02
CA LEU A 36 -2.88 -4.72 14.89
C LEU A 36 -2.54 -4.17 16.27
N ARG A 37 -1.35 -4.48 16.78
CA ARG A 37 -0.90 -3.97 18.05
C ARG A 37 -0.75 -2.45 18.04
N ASN A 38 -0.38 -1.90 16.87
CA ASN A 38 -0.26 -0.45 16.67
C ASN A 38 -1.56 0.18 16.21
N ASN A 39 -2.66 -0.57 16.25
CA ASN A 39 -3.98 -0.11 15.83
C ASN A 39 -4.03 0.26 14.35
N GLU A 40 -3.21 -0.40 13.54
CA GLU A 40 -3.15 -0.21 12.09
C GLU A 40 -3.82 -1.38 11.38
N ARG A 41 -4.43 -1.10 10.25
CA ARG A 41 -4.97 -2.17 9.40
C ARG A 41 -3.82 -2.83 8.63
N TYR A 42 -3.90 -4.14 8.50
CA TYR A 42 -2.88 -4.91 7.78
C TYR A 42 -3.44 -5.43 6.47
N LEU A 43 -2.62 -5.34 5.43
CA LEU A 43 -2.93 -5.90 4.11
C LEU A 43 -1.68 -6.60 3.61
N SER A 44 -1.76 -7.92 3.39
CA SER A 44 -0.59 -8.66 2.92
C SER A 44 -0.19 -8.19 1.52
N PRO A 45 1.10 -8.26 1.17
CA PRO A 45 1.54 -7.84 -0.17
C PRO A 45 0.82 -8.57 -1.30
N ALA A 46 0.55 -9.85 -1.16
CA ALA A 46 -0.15 -10.63 -2.19
C ALA A 46 -1.58 -10.11 -2.39
N ILE A 47 -2.28 -9.80 -1.31
CA ILE A 47 -3.64 -9.28 -1.39
C ILE A 47 -3.63 -7.86 -1.95
N ALA A 48 -2.67 -7.04 -1.52
CA ALA A 48 -2.54 -5.69 -2.04
C ALA A 48 -2.32 -5.71 -3.56
N HIS A 49 -1.44 -6.60 -4.03
CA HIS A 49 -1.19 -6.76 -5.47
C HIS A 49 -2.47 -7.14 -6.22
N THR A 50 -3.25 -8.07 -5.68
CA THR A 50 -4.51 -8.49 -6.28
C THR A 50 -5.49 -7.33 -6.40
N VAL A 51 -5.65 -6.55 -5.34
CA VAL A 51 -6.56 -5.39 -5.33
C VAL A 51 -6.11 -4.35 -6.35
N ILE A 52 -4.82 -4.05 -6.36
CA ILE A 52 -4.26 -3.06 -7.28
C ILE A 52 -4.47 -3.49 -8.73
N THR A 53 -4.12 -4.74 -9.05
CA THR A 53 -4.24 -5.27 -10.40
C THR A 53 -5.68 -5.21 -10.89
N GLN A 54 -6.63 -5.62 -10.05
CA GLN A 54 -8.04 -5.61 -10.42
C GLN A 54 -8.55 -4.19 -10.64
N ALA A 55 -8.17 -3.27 -9.78
CA ALA A 55 -8.61 -1.88 -9.88
C ALA A 55 -8.07 -1.24 -11.17
N LEU A 56 -6.80 -1.48 -11.49
CA LEU A 56 -6.19 -0.95 -12.70
C LEU A 56 -6.82 -1.55 -13.95
N THR A 57 -7.16 -2.83 -13.92
CA THR A 57 -7.83 -3.50 -15.02
C THR A 57 -9.21 -2.90 -15.28
N ARG A 58 -9.97 -2.61 -14.21
CA ARG A 58 -11.29 -1.99 -14.33
C ARG A 58 -11.22 -0.59 -14.89
N ASN A 59 -10.15 0.13 -14.59
CA ASN A 59 -10.02 1.55 -14.94
C ASN A 59 -9.18 1.78 -16.19
N GLN A 60 -8.94 0.74 -16.99
CA GLN A 60 -8.15 0.85 -18.21
C GLN A 60 -8.71 1.86 -19.19
N LYS A 61 -9.98 2.21 -19.10
CA LYS A 61 -10.62 3.14 -19.99
C LYS A 61 -10.42 4.61 -19.58
N HIS A 62 -9.90 4.83 -18.40
CA HIS A 62 -9.64 6.18 -17.93
C HIS A 62 -8.15 6.44 -18.00
N GLN A 63 -7.75 7.42 -18.80
CA GLN A 63 -6.38 7.86 -18.77
C GLN A 63 -6.10 8.45 -17.39
N PRO A 64 -5.04 7.96 -16.72
CA PRO A 64 -4.70 8.56 -15.45
C PRO A 64 -4.30 10.00 -15.69
N GLU A 65 -5.05 10.92 -15.14
CA GLU A 65 -4.55 12.27 -15.05
C GLU A 65 -3.35 12.21 -14.09
N PRO A 66 -2.30 13.01 -14.40
CA PRO A 66 -1.20 13.11 -13.44
C PRO A 66 -1.82 13.60 -12.15
N ALA A 67 -1.95 12.69 -11.22
CA ALA A 67 -2.44 13.05 -9.91
C ALA A 67 -1.61 14.21 -9.42
N ASP A 68 -2.25 15.22 -8.93
CA ASP A 68 -1.62 16.31 -8.23
C ASP A 68 -1.11 15.78 -6.89
N SER A 69 -0.60 14.65 -6.85
CA SER A 69 0.08 13.90 -5.80
C SER A 69 -0.05 14.46 -4.38
N HIS A 70 -1.08 15.23 -4.11
CA HIS A 70 -1.34 15.87 -2.80
C HIS A 70 -0.08 16.50 -2.21
N ASN A 71 0.72 17.15 -3.06
CA ASN A 71 1.96 17.84 -2.70
C ASN A 71 3.11 16.91 -2.26
N LEU A 72 3.05 15.66 -2.66
CA LEU A 72 4.18 14.76 -2.42
C LEU A 72 5.31 15.08 -3.40
N THR A 73 6.55 14.98 -2.92
CA THR A 73 7.71 15.13 -3.80
C THR A 73 7.84 13.92 -4.71
N ALA A 74 8.64 14.04 -5.77
CA ALA A 74 8.90 12.92 -6.67
C ALA A 74 9.47 11.72 -5.92
N ARG A 75 10.39 11.95 -4.98
CA ARG A 75 10.97 10.89 -4.17
C ARG A 75 9.92 10.25 -3.26
N GLN A 76 9.04 11.06 -2.68
CA GLN A 76 7.98 10.55 -1.82
C GLN A 76 6.99 9.72 -2.61
N LEU A 77 6.64 10.13 -3.84
CA LEU A 77 5.81 9.32 -4.72
C LEU A 77 6.45 7.97 -5.04
N GLU A 78 7.73 7.98 -5.33
CA GLU A 78 8.49 6.76 -5.60
C GLU A 78 8.43 5.81 -4.41
N ILE A 79 8.64 6.35 -3.22
CA ILE A 79 8.59 5.56 -1.98
C ILE A 79 7.17 5.05 -1.73
N LEU A 80 6.16 5.89 -1.94
CA LEU A 80 4.77 5.48 -1.77
C LEU A 80 4.42 4.31 -2.68
N ARG A 81 4.83 4.36 -3.95
CA ARG A 81 4.61 3.26 -4.89
C ARG A 81 5.23 1.97 -4.39
N LEU A 82 6.43 2.04 -3.84
CA LEU A 82 7.10 0.86 -3.31
C LEU A 82 6.41 0.32 -2.06
N ILE A 83 5.93 1.21 -1.19
CA ILE A 83 5.18 0.80 0.00
C ILE A 83 3.91 0.04 -0.40
N VAL A 84 3.14 0.56 -1.33
CA VAL A 84 1.88 -0.08 -1.72
C VAL A 84 2.11 -1.37 -2.51
N ARG A 85 3.30 -1.55 -3.08
CA ARG A 85 3.71 -2.80 -3.71
C ARG A 85 4.17 -3.84 -2.71
N GLY A 86 4.18 -3.53 -1.43
CA GLY A 86 4.53 -4.46 -0.37
C GLY A 86 6.00 -4.51 -0.02
N LYS A 87 6.79 -3.56 -0.48
CA LYS A 87 8.21 -3.50 -0.14
C LYS A 87 8.37 -3.03 1.29
N SER A 88 9.28 -3.69 2.02
CA SER A 88 9.62 -3.27 3.37
C SER A 88 10.49 -2.02 3.34
N THR A 89 10.57 -1.35 4.49
CA THR A 89 11.43 -0.18 4.62
C THR A 89 12.87 -0.51 4.23
N ARG A 90 13.36 -1.68 4.64
CA ARG A 90 14.72 -2.12 4.31
C ARG A 90 14.89 -2.35 2.81
N GLU A 91 13.91 -2.98 2.16
CA GLU A 91 13.95 -3.22 0.73
C GLU A 91 13.95 -1.90 -0.05
N ILE A 92 13.14 -0.95 0.39
CA ILE A 92 13.08 0.37 -0.23
C ILE A 92 14.43 1.08 -0.08
N ALA A 93 14.99 1.05 1.13
CA ALA A 93 16.27 1.67 1.41
C ALA A 93 17.38 1.08 0.53
N ASN A 94 17.43 -0.25 0.44
CA ASN A 94 18.41 -0.92 -0.39
C ASN A 94 18.24 -0.57 -1.87
N GLY A 95 17.02 -0.54 -2.35
CA GLY A 95 16.75 -0.27 -3.77
C GLY A 95 17.05 1.17 -4.17
N LEU A 96 16.89 2.10 -3.26
CA LEU A 96 17.09 3.52 -3.57
C LEU A 96 18.42 4.07 -3.08
N GLY A 97 19.23 3.25 -2.42
CA GLY A 97 20.52 3.70 -1.89
C GLY A 97 20.38 4.66 -0.73
N LEU A 98 19.34 4.49 0.07
CA LEU A 98 19.06 5.33 1.23
C LEU A 98 19.23 4.53 2.52
N SER A 99 19.33 5.22 3.64
CA SER A 99 19.31 4.54 4.94
C SER A 99 17.86 4.19 5.29
N VAL A 100 17.70 3.18 6.15
CA VAL A 100 16.38 2.79 6.66
C VAL A 100 15.73 3.98 7.36
N LYS A 101 16.51 4.72 8.14
CA LYS A 101 15.97 5.89 8.86
C LYS A 101 15.46 6.96 7.90
N THR A 102 16.14 7.19 6.79
CA THR A 102 15.69 8.15 5.79
C THR A 102 14.37 7.73 5.18
N VAL A 103 14.23 6.43 4.87
CA VAL A 103 12.98 5.90 4.33
C VAL A 103 11.86 6.03 5.35
N GLU A 104 12.13 5.73 6.62
CA GLU A 104 11.14 5.90 7.69
C GLU A 104 10.68 7.35 7.81
N THR A 105 11.60 8.29 7.69
CA THR A 105 11.28 9.72 7.72
C THR A 105 10.36 10.09 6.55
N HIS A 106 10.69 9.64 5.34
CA HIS A 106 9.83 9.87 4.18
C HIS A 106 8.46 9.26 4.38
N ARG A 107 8.40 8.03 4.89
CA ARG A 107 7.15 7.34 5.14
C ARG A 107 6.27 8.14 6.11
N SER A 108 6.86 8.61 7.20
CA SER A 108 6.13 9.42 8.17
C SER A 108 5.59 10.70 7.56
N GLN A 109 6.39 11.36 6.74
CA GLN A 109 5.97 12.58 6.06
C GLN A 109 4.85 12.33 5.07
N ILE A 110 4.93 11.22 4.31
CA ILE A 110 3.87 10.83 3.38
C ILE A 110 2.57 10.63 4.13
N MET A 111 2.61 9.83 5.19
CA MET A 111 1.41 9.54 5.98
C MET A 111 0.81 10.79 6.58
N LYS A 112 1.66 11.68 7.08
CA LYS A 112 1.19 12.94 7.67
C LYS A 112 0.54 13.84 6.63
N ARG A 113 1.14 13.96 5.46
CA ARG A 113 0.58 14.80 4.39
C ARG A 113 -0.75 14.28 3.89
N LEU A 114 -0.87 12.97 3.77
CA LEU A 114 -2.10 12.35 3.28
C LEU A 114 -3.12 12.13 4.39
N GLN A 115 -2.70 12.24 5.64
CA GLN A 115 -3.52 11.92 6.82
C GLN A 115 -4.02 10.48 6.77
N ILE A 116 -3.16 9.58 6.30
CA ILE A 116 -3.41 8.15 6.21
C ILE A 116 -2.29 7.45 6.95
N TYR A 117 -2.62 6.67 7.97
CA TYR A 117 -1.61 6.19 8.92
C TYR A 117 -1.49 4.68 8.95
N ASP A 118 -1.91 3.99 7.90
CA ASP A 118 -1.67 2.56 7.73
C ASP A 118 -1.49 2.21 6.26
N VAL A 119 -0.85 1.06 6.00
CA VAL A 119 -0.55 0.63 4.64
C VAL A 119 -1.83 0.34 3.86
N ALA A 120 -2.84 -0.25 4.50
CA ALA A 120 -4.11 -0.52 3.82
C ALA A 120 -4.72 0.76 3.27
N GLY A 121 -4.70 1.84 4.05
CA GLY A 121 -5.19 3.14 3.60
C GLY A 121 -4.37 3.70 2.46
N LEU A 122 -3.05 3.53 2.50
CA LEU A 122 -2.18 3.98 1.42
C LEU A 122 -2.48 3.23 0.11
N VAL A 123 -2.74 1.92 0.20
CA VAL A 123 -3.10 1.12 -0.98
C VAL A 123 -4.41 1.64 -1.58
N LEU A 124 -5.43 1.87 -0.75
CA LEU A 124 -6.70 2.39 -1.23
C LEU A 124 -6.54 3.77 -1.87
N PHE A 125 -5.73 4.61 -1.27
CA PHE A 125 -5.42 5.94 -1.81
C PHE A 125 -4.74 5.84 -3.17
N ALA A 126 -3.71 4.99 -3.29
CA ALA A 126 -2.96 4.84 -4.53
C ALA A 126 -3.84 4.33 -5.66
N VAL A 127 -4.75 3.41 -5.36
CA VAL A 127 -5.71 2.89 -6.35
C VAL A 127 -6.68 3.99 -6.77
N ARG A 128 -7.24 4.70 -5.79
CA ARG A 128 -8.23 5.74 -6.06
C ARG A 128 -7.64 6.88 -6.89
N GLU A 129 -6.40 7.26 -6.57
CA GLU A 129 -5.73 8.37 -7.25
C GLU A 129 -4.92 7.94 -8.47
N GLN A 130 -4.96 6.65 -8.80
CA GLN A 130 -4.26 6.08 -9.95
C GLN A 130 -2.76 6.42 -9.94
N ILE A 131 -2.14 6.37 -8.76
CA ILE A 131 -0.73 6.68 -8.59
C ILE A 131 0.17 5.56 -9.11
N ILE A 132 -0.33 4.33 -9.14
CA ILE A 132 0.41 3.16 -9.60
C ILE A 132 -0.15 2.64 -10.90
N SER A 133 0.71 1.97 -11.68
CA SER A 133 0.31 1.33 -12.93
C SER A 133 0.63 -0.16 -12.88
N LEU A 134 0.13 -0.90 -13.87
CA LEU A 134 0.41 -2.34 -13.96
C LEU A 134 1.90 -2.63 -14.16
N ASP A 135 2.63 -1.68 -14.70
CA ASP A 135 4.07 -1.84 -14.99
C ASP A 135 4.98 -1.41 -13.84
N ASP A 136 4.40 -0.86 -12.79
CA ASP A 136 5.21 -0.39 -11.65
C ASP A 136 5.72 -1.53 -10.77
#